data_d71668991d5cedc2b0956b3a5f6b7052
#
_entry.id   d71668991d5cedc2b0956b3a5f6b7052
#
_cell.length_a   1.000
_cell.length_b   1.000
_cell.length_c   1.000
_cell.angle_alpha   90.00
_cell.angle_beta   90.00
_cell.angle_gamma   90.00
#
_symmetry.space_group_name_H-M   'P 1'
#
loop_
_entity.id
_entity.type
_entity.pdbx_description
1 polymer ?
#
loop_
_entity_poly.entity_id
_entity_poly.type
_entity_poly.pdbx_seq_one_letter_code
_entity_poly.pdbx_strand_id
1 'polypeptide(L)'
;ERQFAALCGVLGHPEWPEDPRWNDPGTRAANQASLREVFEKAFLSKPATQWEALLDEAGVPASRVRKLSETLAEGQPQARGMLQTLTVGAEQTQVSLPGIGFRMNGQSLLPDSPPRGPGADTPRWQD
;
A
#
# COMPACT_ATOMS: atom_id res chain seq x y z
N GLU A 1 13.20 -16.76 -11.32
CA GLU A 1 13.27 -16.73 -12.79
C GLU A 1 11.88 -16.57 -13.44
N ARG A 2 10.91 -17.39 -13.10
CA ARG A 2 9.57 -17.32 -13.70
C ARG A 2 8.93 -15.94 -13.59
N GLN A 3 9.03 -15.28 -12.44
CA GLN A 3 8.46 -13.93 -12.23
C GLN A 3 9.22 -12.86 -13.03
N PHE A 4 10.54 -13.00 -13.18
CA PHE A 4 11.34 -12.09 -13.99
C PHE A 4 10.94 -12.19 -15.47
N ALA A 5 10.80 -13.41 -16.01
CA ALA A 5 10.34 -13.62 -17.36
C ALA A 5 8.93 -13.08 -17.61
N ALA A 6 8.00 -13.31 -16.66
CA ALA A 6 6.65 -12.77 -16.73
C ALA A 6 6.65 -11.23 -16.71
N LEU A 7 7.43 -10.61 -15.84
CA LEU A 7 7.62 -9.15 -15.79
C LEU A 7 8.13 -8.61 -17.11
N CYS A 8 9.20 -9.20 -17.67
CA CYS A 8 9.76 -8.77 -18.96
C CYS A 8 8.72 -8.89 -20.09
N GLY A 9 7.93 -9.97 -20.11
CA GLY A 9 6.84 -10.15 -21.06
C GLY A 9 5.78 -9.05 -20.98
N VAL A 10 5.34 -8.71 -19.76
CA VAL A 10 4.36 -7.62 -19.52
C VAL A 10 4.92 -6.26 -19.93
N LEU A 11 6.22 -6.04 -19.74
CA LEU A 11 6.90 -4.81 -20.17
C LEU A 11 7.07 -4.72 -21.70
N GLY A 12 6.75 -5.80 -22.45
CA GLY A 12 6.89 -5.87 -23.89
C GLY A 12 8.29 -6.28 -24.37
N HIS A 13 9.08 -6.86 -23.49
CA HIS A 13 10.47 -7.24 -23.72
C HIS A 13 10.74 -8.69 -23.30
N PRO A 14 10.10 -9.67 -23.95
CA PRO A 14 10.28 -11.09 -23.62
C PRO A 14 11.71 -11.61 -23.86
N GLU A 15 12.53 -10.87 -24.59
CA GLU A 15 13.93 -11.19 -24.88
C GLU A 15 14.90 -10.86 -23.72
N TRP A 16 14.55 -10.00 -22.77
CA TRP A 16 15.45 -9.59 -21.70
C TRP A 16 15.93 -10.73 -20.78
N PRO A 17 15.14 -11.77 -20.49
CA PRO A 17 15.63 -12.93 -19.72
C PRO A 17 16.77 -13.70 -20.40
N GLU A 18 16.93 -13.58 -21.71
CA GLU A 18 18.01 -14.23 -22.48
C GLU A 18 19.24 -13.31 -22.67
N ASP A 19 19.15 -12.05 -22.28
CA ASP A 19 20.27 -11.09 -22.36
C ASP A 19 21.40 -11.51 -21.40
N PRO A 20 22.64 -11.68 -21.88
CA PRO A 20 23.78 -12.08 -21.03
C PRO A 20 24.02 -11.20 -19.81
N ARG A 21 23.54 -9.97 -19.84
CA ARG A 21 23.63 -9.04 -18.70
C ARG A 21 22.63 -9.39 -17.58
N TRP A 22 21.54 -10.11 -17.90
CA TRP A 22 20.40 -10.29 -16.99
C TRP A 22 19.85 -11.70 -16.94
N ASN A 23 20.45 -12.66 -17.64
CA ASN A 23 19.96 -14.03 -17.83
C ASN A 23 20.05 -14.93 -16.57
N ASP A 24 20.73 -14.47 -15.53
CA ASP A 24 20.79 -15.17 -14.24
C ASP A 24 20.83 -14.17 -13.07
N PRO A 25 20.53 -14.60 -11.82
CA PRO A 25 20.49 -13.71 -10.67
C PRO A 25 21.80 -12.98 -10.38
N GLY A 26 22.95 -13.62 -10.63
CA GLY A 26 24.26 -13.04 -10.40
C GLY A 26 24.57 -11.91 -11.38
N THR A 27 24.35 -12.17 -12.69
CA THR A 27 24.53 -11.15 -13.72
C THR A 27 23.56 -10.00 -13.56
N ARG A 28 22.30 -10.25 -13.17
CA ARG A 28 21.33 -9.20 -12.82
C ARG A 28 21.82 -8.31 -11.68
N ALA A 29 22.34 -8.92 -10.61
CA ALA A 29 22.87 -8.17 -9.47
C ALA A 29 24.07 -7.30 -9.88
N ALA A 30 24.98 -7.86 -10.67
CA ALA A 30 26.16 -7.14 -11.18
C ALA A 30 25.81 -5.99 -12.13
N ASN A 31 24.71 -6.13 -12.90
CA ASN A 31 24.26 -5.17 -13.90
C ASN A 31 22.97 -4.42 -13.48
N GLN A 32 22.71 -4.30 -12.18
CA GLN A 32 21.49 -3.69 -11.64
C GLN A 32 21.20 -2.29 -12.20
N ALA A 33 22.23 -1.47 -12.39
CA ALA A 33 22.05 -0.10 -12.89
C ALA A 33 21.45 -0.09 -14.31
N SER A 34 21.98 -0.91 -15.22
CA SER A 34 21.47 -1.00 -16.58
C SER A 34 20.07 -1.60 -16.66
N LEU A 35 19.76 -2.58 -15.81
CA LEU A 35 18.43 -3.17 -15.72
C LEU A 35 17.41 -2.14 -15.21
N ARG A 36 17.80 -1.36 -14.22
CA ARG A 36 16.96 -0.28 -13.67
C ARG A 36 16.62 0.75 -14.75
N GLU A 37 17.59 1.19 -15.55
CA GLU A 37 17.36 2.16 -16.60
C GLU A 37 16.33 1.70 -17.64
N VAL A 38 16.41 0.44 -18.08
CA VAL A 38 15.46 -0.09 -19.07
C VAL A 38 14.08 -0.28 -18.45
N PHE A 39 13.98 -0.69 -17.19
CA PHE A 39 12.72 -0.79 -16.48
C PHE A 39 12.06 0.57 -16.26
N GLU A 40 12.82 1.58 -15.83
CA GLU A 40 12.30 2.93 -15.66
C GLU A 40 11.71 3.47 -16.96
N LYS A 41 12.40 3.29 -18.09
CA LYS A 41 11.88 3.67 -19.42
C LYS A 41 10.59 2.92 -19.78
N ALA A 42 10.56 1.61 -19.55
CA ALA A 42 9.37 0.81 -19.85
C ALA A 42 8.17 1.23 -18.98
N PHE A 43 8.37 1.41 -17.68
CA PHE A 43 7.32 1.82 -16.77
C PHE A 43 6.77 3.22 -17.03
N LEU A 44 7.54 4.14 -17.60
CA LEU A 44 7.06 5.47 -17.99
C LEU A 44 6.04 5.44 -19.15
N SER A 45 5.89 4.33 -19.85
CA SER A 45 4.99 4.22 -21.02
C SER A 45 3.50 4.14 -20.65
N LYS A 46 3.14 3.85 -19.38
CA LYS A 46 1.76 3.74 -18.90
C LYS A 46 1.61 4.26 -17.47
N PRO A 47 0.40 4.64 -17.05
CA PRO A 47 0.11 4.97 -15.66
C PRO A 47 0.32 3.79 -14.72
N ALA A 48 0.70 4.06 -13.46
CA ALA A 48 0.93 3.04 -12.45
C ALA A 48 -0.29 2.12 -12.20
N THR A 49 -1.50 2.65 -12.32
CA THR A 49 -2.75 1.87 -12.20
C THR A 49 -2.91 0.82 -13.29
N GLN A 50 -2.49 1.13 -14.52
CA GLN A 50 -2.52 0.15 -15.60
C GLN A 50 -1.45 -0.93 -15.41
N TRP A 51 -0.25 -0.54 -14.97
CA TRP A 51 0.82 -1.49 -14.68
C TRP A 51 0.43 -2.45 -13.55
N GLU A 52 -0.19 -1.94 -12.48
CA GLU A 52 -0.68 -2.78 -11.37
C GLU A 52 -1.63 -3.88 -11.88
N ALA A 53 -2.59 -3.53 -12.74
CA ALA A 53 -3.54 -4.50 -13.31
C ALA A 53 -2.85 -5.53 -14.23
N LEU A 54 -1.98 -5.09 -15.13
CA LEU A 54 -1.28 -5.97 -16.07
C LEU A 54 -0.33 -6.95 -15.37
N LEU A 55 0.35 -6.48 -14.32
CA LEU A 55 1.27 -7.30 -13.54
C LEU A 55 0.52 -8.32 -12.67
N ASP A 56 -0.61 -7.93 -12.09
CA ASP A 56 -1.49 -8.83 -11.33
C ASP A 56 -2.03 -9.95 -12.23
N GLU A 57 -2.53 -9.62 -13.42
CA GLU A 57 -3.00 -10.59 -14.41
C GLU A 57 -1.90 -11.59 -14.83
N ALA A 58 -0.66 -11.12 -14.93
CA ALA A 58 0.49 -11.97 -15.24
C ALA A 58 1.04 -12.76 -14.04
N GLY A 59 0.45 -12.62 -12.84
CA GLY A 59 0.91 -13.26 -11.61
C GLY A 59 2.24 -12.72 -11.09
N VAL A 60 2.57 -11.48 -11.43
CA VAL A 60 3.73 -10.77 -10.91
C VAL A 60 3.29 -9.91 -9.71
N PRO A 61 3.72 -10.21 -8.48
CA PRO A 61 3.36 -9.42 -7.31
C PRO A 61 3.84 -7.99 -7.45
N ALA A 62 2.93 -7.07 -7.61
CA ALA A 62 3.24 -5.65 -7.74
C ALA A 62 2.12 -4.81 -7.11
N SER A 63 2.49 -3.68 -6.56
CA SER A 63 1.53 -2.71 -6.02
C SER A 63 2.11 -1.31 -6.15
N ARG A 64 1.29 -0.38 -6.59
CA ARG A 64 1.68 1.02 -6.61
C ARG A 64 1.75 1.60 -5.19
N VAL A 65 2.65 2.52 -4.97
CA VAL A 65 2.69 3.29 -3.72
C VAL A 65 1.53 4.30 -3.75
N ARG A 66 0.60 4.15 -2.82
CA ARG A 66 -0.58 5.02 -2.70
C ARG A 66 -0.35 6.14 -1.71
N LYS A 67 -0.95 7.28 -1.96
CA LYS A 67 -1.07 8.32 -0.93
C LYS A 67 -2.06 7.83 0.15
N LEU A 68 -1.89 8.31 1.38
CA LEU A 68 -2.78 7.93 2.49
C LEU A 68 -4.27 8.21 2.16
N SER A 69 -4.56 9.34 1.52
CA SER A 69 -5.92 9.69 1.10
C SER A 69 -6.51 8.70 0.10
N GLU A 70 -5.71 8.16 -0.82
CA GLU A 70 -6.14 7.12 -1.76
C GLU A 70 -6.43 5.82 -1.03
N THR A 71 -5.55 5.40 -0.13
CA THR A 71 -5.72 4.18 0.68
C THR A 71 -6.99 4.26 1.56
N LEU A 72 -7.25 5.41 2.17
CA LEU A 72 -8.44 5.62 2.99
C LEU A 72 -9.75 5.64 2.18
N ALA A 73 -9.68 6.00 0.90
CA ALA A 73 -10.82 5.96 -0.02
C ALA A 73 -11.11 4.56 -0.58
N GLU A 74 -10.16 3.63 -0.47
CA GLU A 74 -10.35 2.24 -0.91
C GLU A 74 -11.25 1.48 0.07
N GLY A 75 -12.04 0.53 -0.44
CA GLY A 75 -13.00 -0.23 0.36
C GLY A 75 -12.38 -1.19 1.39
N GLN A 76 -11.10 -1.53 1.27
CA GLN A 76 -10.46 -2.51 2.15
C GLN A 76 -10.34 -2.05 3.62
N PRO A 77 -9.89 -0.81 3.94
CA PRO A 77 -9.86 -0.35 5.32
C PRO A 77 -11.24 -0.37 5.98
N GLN A 78 -12.29 0.00 5.24
CA GLN A 78 -13.68 -0.06 5.70
C GLN A 78 -14.14 -1.50 5.91
N ALA A 79 -13.92 -2.38 4.95
CA ALA A 79 -14.31 -3.80 5.02
C ALA A 79 -13.63 -4.53 6.19
N ARG A 80 -12.44 -4.10 6.59
CA ARG A 80 -11.73 -4.63 7.76
C ARG A 80 -12.12 -3.96 9.09
N GLY A 81 -13.00 -2.96 9.08
CA GLY A 81 -13.35 -2.19 10.27
C GLY A 81 -12.17 -1.40 10.85
N MET A 82 -11.25 -0.96 9.98
CA MET A 82 -10.07 -0.19 10.39
C MET A 82 -10.32 1.31 10.47
N LEU A 83 -11.47 1.77 9.99
CA LEU A 83 -11.87 3.17 10.08
C LEU A 83 -13.09 3.29 10.99
N GLN A 84 -13.11 4.34 11.78
CA GLN A 84 -14.24 4.73 12.61
C GLN A 84 -14.49 6.22 12.45
N THR A 85 -15.74 6.62 12.63
CA THR A 85 -16.12 8.03 12.65
C THR A 85 -16.51 8.40 14.08
N LEU A 86 -15.86 9.41 14.62
CA LEU A 86 -16.17 9.99 15.92
C LEU A 86 -16.70 11.40 15.75
N THR A 87 -17.63 11.78 16.60
CA THR A 87 -18.10 13.15 16.74
C THR A 87 -17.25 13.86 17.79
N VAL A 88 -16.58 14.93 17.40
CA VAL A 88 -15.63 15.63 18.28
C VAL A 88 -15.98 17.10 18.46
N GLY A 89 -15.65 17.63 19.63
CA GLY A 89 -15.79 19.04 19.98
C GLY A 89 -17.23 19.50 20.19
N ALA A 90 -17.37 20.77 20.57
CA ALA A 90 -18.66 21.39 20.80
C ALA A 90 -19.48 21.57 19.52
N GLU A 91 -18.80 21.69 18.38
CA GLU A 91 -19.42 21.85 17.05
C GLU A 91 -19.88 20.53 16.43
N GLN A 92 -19.75 19.41 17.14
CA GLN A 92 -20.17 18.07 16.68
C GLN A 92 -19.55 17.67 15.33
N THR A 93 -18.28 18.02 15.13
CA THR A 93 -17.56 17.71 13.89
C THR A 93 -17.34 16.20 13.74
N GLN A 94 -17.69 15.65 12.58
CA GLN A 94 -17.44 14.25 12.25
C GLN A 94 -15.98 14.08 11.78
N VAL A 95 -15.22 13.23 12.46
CA VAL A 95 -13.83 12.95 12.11
C VAL A 95 -13.65 11.46 11.89
N SER A 96 -13.16 11.06 10.73
CA SER A 96 -12.78 9.68 10.46
C SER A 96 -11.35 9.43 10.92
N LEU A 97 -11.18 8.44 11.78
CA LEU A 97 -9.89 8.07 12.35
C LEU A 97 -9.57 6.60 12.07
N PRO A 98 -8.30 6.24 11.88
CA PRO A 98 -7.92 4.84 11.89
C PRO A 98 -8.08 4.25 13.28
N GLY A 99 -8.67 3.07 13.35
CA GLY A 99 -8.73 2.25 14.54
C GLY A 99 -7.43 1.46 14.75
N ILE A 100 -7.50 0.44 15.62
CA ILE A 100 -6.38 -0.44 15.90
C ILE A 100 -6.22 -1.43 14.74
N GLY A 101 -4.99 -1.64 14.27
CA GLY A 101 -4.67 -2.50 13.12
C GLY A 101 -4.76 -4.01 13.41
N PHE A 102 -5.15 -4.42 14.60
CA PHE A 102 -5.28 -5.84 14.99
C PHE A 102 -6.64 -6.12 15.65
N ARG A 103 -6.96 -7.41 15.77
CA ARG A 103 -8.16 -7.88 16.45
C ARG A 103 -7.78 -8.62 17.74
N MET A 104 -8.55 -8.42 18.81
CA MET A 104 -8.51 -9.24 20.03
C MET A 104 -9.75 -10.11 20.08
N ASN A 105 -9.57 -11.44 20.25
CA ASN A 105 -10.67 -12.41 20.29
C ASN A 105 -11.64 -12.26 19.09
N GLY A 106 -11.12 -11.95 17.91
CA GLY A 106 -11.90 -11.76 16.68
C GLY A 106 -12.60 -10.39 16.57
N GLN A 107 -12.48 -9.52 17.57
CA GLN A 107 -13.10 -8.20 17.59
C GLN A 107 -12.09 -7.08 17.32
N SER A 108 -12.49 -6.09 16.54
CA SER A 108 -11.76 -4.84 16.41
C SER A 108 -12.06 -3.96 17.62
N LEU A 109 -11.01 -3.59 18.36
CA LEU A 109 -11.15 -2.64 19.45
C LEU A 109 -11.16 -1.24 18.88
N LEU A 110 -12.24 -0.52 19.12
CA LEU A 110 -12.42 0.87 18.73
C LEU A 110 -12.58 1.72 20.00
N PRO A 111 -12.08 2.95 20.04
CA PRO A 111 -12.42 3.88 21.11
C PRO A 111 -13.93 4.04 21.20
N ASP A 112 -14.45 3.97 22.40
CA ASP A 112 -15.89 4.13 22.70
C ASP A 112 -16.27 5.59 23.00
N SER A 113 -15.27 6.46 23.10
CA SER A 113 -15.47 7.87 23.44
C SER A 113 -14.55 8.78 22.60
N PRO A 114 -15.02 9.97 22.21
CA PRO A 114 -14.21 10.93 21.50
C PRO A 114 -13.11 11.51 22.40
N PRO A 115 -12.03 12.04 21.79
CA PRO A 115 -11.01 12.76 22.53
C PRO A 115 -11.62 13.98 23.24
N ARG A 116 -11.25 14.16 24.50
CA ARG A 116 -11.70 15.30 25.31
C ARG A 116 -10.71 16.46 25.23
N GLY A 117 -11.16 17.64 25.59
CA GLY A 117 -10.29 18.81 25.68
C GLY A 117 -9.19 18.64 26.74
N PRO A 118 -8.10 19.40 26.65
CA PRO A 118 -7.02 19.36 27.63
C PRO A 118 -7.57 19.60 29.05
N GLY A 119 -7.15 18.76 30.01
CA GLY A 119 -7.56 18.85 31.41
C GLY A 119 -8.93 18.30 31.76
N ALA A 120 -9.74 17.87 30.79
CA ALA A 120 -11.11 17.38 31.05
C ALA A 120 -11.17 16.09 31.91
N ASP A 121 -10.11 15.31 31.94
CA ASP A 121 -9.99 14.09 32.74
C ASP A 121 -9.12 14.26 33.99
N THR A 122 -8.55 15.45 34.23
CA THR A 122 -7.69 15.72 35.39
C THR A 122 -8.37 15.41 36.74
N PRO A 123 -9.65 15.75 36.95
CA PRO A 123 -10.33 15.44 38.21
C PRO A 123 -10.42 13.95 38.57
N ARG A 124 -10.34 13.06 37.58
CA ARG A 124 -10.42 11.60 37.78
C ARG A 124 -9.17 10.99 38.40
N TRP A 125 -8.07 11.73 38.49
CA TRP A 125 -6.77 11.27 38.97
C TRP A 125 -6.41 11.90 40.32
N GLN A 126 -7.31 12.70 40.92
CA GLN A 126 -7.09 13.40 42.18
C GLN A 126 -7.74 12.71 43.42
N ASP A 127 -8.48 11.63 43.19
CA ASP A 127 -9.06 10.74 44.19
C ASP A 127 -8.24 9.43 44.29
#